data_e05293ac02d23f7648cdc54bf3ce5785
#
_entry.id   e05293ac02d23f7648cdc54bf3ce5785
#
_cell.length_a   1.000
_cell.length_b   1.000
_cell.length_c   1.000
_cell.angle_alpha   90.00
_cell.angle_beta   90.00
_cell.angle_gamma   90.00
#
_symmetry.space_group_name_H-M   'P 1'
#
loop_
_entity.id
_entity.type
_entity.pdbx_description
1 polymer ?
#
loop_
_entity_poly.entity_id
_entity_poly.type
_entity_poly.pdbx_seq_one_letter_code
_entity_poly.pdbx_strand_id
1 'polypeptide(L)'
;IDSKATAGAMVLLIRRAKELIEAGNEFEDICAQLRLYQAALRTCFTLENFDNLIKNGRMRPLVGTLLHSLGIHVIADATPQGTIHVAGKARGEARTYHTITTLMRDSKDCAGAEVVISHCENLTGALKLKEYILADLPVKRVDVIPCRGLTTFYAMEKGLIIGY
;
A
#
# COMPACT_ATOMS: atom_id res chain seq x y z
N ILE A 1 10.91 7.15 -14.97
CA ILE A 1 10.33 7.70 -13.73
C ILE A 1 10.68 6.77 -12.59
N ASP A 2 11.26 7.32 -11.53
CA ASP A 2 11.42 6.60 -10.27
C ASP A 2 10.05 6.56 -9.56
N SER A 3 9.46 5.37 -9.46
CA SER A 3 8.11 5.21 -8.90
C SER A 3 8.05 5.44 -7.39
N LYS A 4 9.14 5.20 -6.68
CA LYS A 4 9.20 5.14 -5.20
C LYS A 4 8.05 4.33 -4.59
N ALA A 5 7.54 3.37 -5.35
CA ALA A 5 6.32 2.62 -5.04
C ALA A 5 6.49 1.14 -5.33
N THR A 6 5.63 0.34 -4.74
CA THR A 6 5.55 -1.10 -4.97
C THR A 6 4.08 -1.54 -5.03
N ALA A 7 3.84 -2.77 -5.48
CA ALA A 7 2.52 -3.42 -5.43
C ALA A 7 1.39 -2.54 -6.01
N GLY A 8 0.36 -2.26 -5.23
CA GLY A 8 -0.82 -1.51 -5.67
C GLY A 8 -0.52 -0.11 -6.19
N ALA A 9 0.39 0.62 -5.56
CA ALA A 9 0.77 1.96 -6.02
C ALA A 9 1.49 1.93 -7.38
N MET A 10 2.29 0.90 -7.64
CA MET A 10 2.88 0.68 -8.97
C MET A 10 1.81 0.43 -10.03
N VAL A 11 0.78 -0.36 -9.71
CA VAL A 11 -0.35 -0.60 -10.63
C VAL A 11 -1.07 0.70 -10.97
N LEU A 12 -1.32 1.56 -9.98
CA LEU A 12 -1.95 2.87 -10.20
C LEU A 12 -1.10 3.76 -11.11
N LEU A 13 0.20 3.80 -10.89
CA LEU A 13 1.12 4.58 -11.73
C LEU A 13 1.13 4.08 -13.20
N ILE A 14 1.13 2.76 -13.40
CA ILE A 14 1.07 2.15 -14.73
C ILE A 14 -0.27 2.46 -15.41
N ARG A 15 -1.39 2.39 -14.69
CA ARG A 15 -2.71 2.75 -15.22
C ARG A 15 -2.74 4.21 -15.66
N ARG A 16 -2.22 5.11 -14.85
CA ARG A 16 -2.15 6.52 -15.19
C ARG A 16 -1.28 6.76 -16.43
N ALA A 17 -0.15 6.08 -16.56
CA ALA A 17 0.69 6.15 -17.76
C ALA A 17 -0.08 5.68 -19.00
N LYS A 18 -0.79 4.56 -18.90
CA LYS A 18 -1.63 4.05 -19.98
C LYS A 18 -2.71 5.04 -20.41
N GLU A 19 -3.45 5.62 -19.47
CA GLU A 19 -4.48 6.64 -19.74
C GLU A 19 -3.91 7.84 -20.51
N LEU A 20 -2.75 8.34 -20.09
CA LEU A 20 -2.10 9.48 -20.73
C LEU A 20 -1.64 9.17 -22.16
N ILE A 21 -1.12 7.96 -22.38
CA ILE A 21 -0.73 7.48 -23.72
C ILE A 21 -1.95 7.34 -24.63
N GLU A 22 -3.02 6.72 -24.13
CA GLU A 22 -4.26 6.52 -24.89
C GLU A 22 -5.00 7.85 -25.19
N ALA A 23 -4.80 8.86 -24.36
CA ALA A 23 -5.29 10.22 -24.59
C ALA A 23 -4.48 11.01 -25.62
N GLY A 24 -3.37 10.43 -26.14
CA GLY A 24 -2.54 11.07 -27.17
C GLY A 24 -1.64 12.19 -26.64
N ASN A 25 -1.32 12.20 -25.34
CA ASN A 25 -0.38 13.19 -24.79
C ASN A 25 1.04 12.99 -25.34
N GLU A 26 1.79 14.07 -25.49
CA GLU A 26 3.19 14.04 -25.87
C GLU A 26 4.06 13.46 -24.73
N PHE A 27 5.21 12.88 -25.08
CA PHE A 27 6.08 12.19 -24.11
C PHE A 27 6.48 13.05 -22.91
N GLU A 28 6.83 14.31 -23.15
CA GLU A 28 7.26 15.25 -22.08
C GLU A 28 6.10 15.55 -21.12
N ASP A 29 4.88 15.71 -21.62
CA ASP A 29 3.66 15.93 -20.83
C ASP A 29 3.31 14.67 -20.00
N ILE A 30 3.42 13.49 -20.59
CA ILE A 30 3.26 12.21 -19.88
C ILE A 30 4.23 12.13 -18.71
N CYS A 31 5.52 12.42 -18.96
CA CYS A 31 6.54 12.41 -17.92
C CYS A 31 6.24 13.41 -16.79
N ALA A 32 5.82 14.62 -17.12
CA ALA A 32 5.49 15.66 -16.14
C ALA A 32 4.29 15.24 -15.29
N GLN A 33 3.19 14.80 -15.91
CA GLN A 33 1.99 14.38 -15.23
C GLN A 33 2.22 13.14 -14.35
N LEU A 34 3.02 12.17 -14.78
CA LEU A 34 3.36 11.00 -14.00
C LEU A 34 4.21 11.34 -12.77
N ARG A 35 5.10 12.33 -12.84
CA ARG A 35 5.85 12.80 -11.66
C ARG A 35 4.92 13.42 -10.62
N LEU A 36 3.96 14.24 -11.06
CA LEU A 36 2.95 14.82 -10.16
C LEU A 36 2.08 13.74 -9.53
N TYR A 37 1.60 12.78 -10.33
CA TYR A 37 0.79 11.67 -9.84
C TYR A 37 1.57 10.80 -8.85
N GLN A 38 2.83 10.47 -9.15
CA GLN A 38 3.72 9.71 -8.27
C GLN A 38 3.92 10.42 -6.92
N ALA A 39 4.10 11.73 -6.91
CA ALA A 39 4.25 12.50 -5.67
C ALA A 39 2.99 12.48 -4.79
N ALA A 40 1.80 12.32 -5.40
CA ALA A 40 0.53 12.20 -4.70
C ALA A 40 0.19 10.76 -4.28
N LEU A 41 0.83 9.74 -4.85
CA LEU A 41 0.60 8.35 -4.48
C LEU A 41 1.07 8.07 -3.05
N ARG A 42 0.34 7.19 -2.38
CA ARG A 42 0.69 6.69 -1.05
C ARG A 42 0.70 5.16 -1.06
N THR A 43 1.50 4.61 -0.17
CA THR A 43 1.55 3.17 0.07
C THR A 43 1.53 2.93 1.56
N CYS A 44 0.58 2.14 2.04
CA CYS A 44 0.62 1.59 3.39
C CYS A 44 0.47 0.07 3.34
N PHE A 45 0.85 -0.59 4.41
CA PHE A 45 0.78 -2.05 4.46
C PHE A 45 0.68 -2.57 5.89
N THR A 46 0.17 -3.80 6.02
CA THR A 46 0.26 -4.59 7.24
C THR A 46 0.76 -5.99 6.90
N LEU A 47 1.71 -6.49 7.68
CA LEU A 47 2.33 -7.80 7.51
C LEU A 47 2.27 -8.56 8.83
N GLU A 48 2.13 -9.88 8.76
CA GLU A 48 2.29 -10.73 9.95
C GLU A 48 3.75 -11.02 10.28
N ASN A 49 4.64 -10.96 9.28
CA ASN A 49 6.05 -11.22 9.44
C ASN A 49 6.89 -10.18 8.69
N PHE A 50 7.91 -9.66 9.35
CA PHE A 50 8.82 -8.63 8.85
C PHE A 50 10.25 -9.15 8.61
N ASP A 51 10.51 -10.44 8.78
CA ASP A 51 11.85 -11.01 8.73
C ASP A 51 12.60 -10.67 7.44
N ASN A 52 11.94 -10.78 6.30
CA ASN A 52 12.57 -10.49 5.02
C ASN A 52 12.89 -9.00 4.84
N LEU A 53 12.09 -8.10 5.40
CA LEU A 53 12.39 -6.67 5.42
C LEU A 53 13.59 -6.36 6.32
N ILE A 54 13.68 -7.02 7.48
CA ILE A 54 14.78 -6.85 8.43
C ILE A 54 16.08 -7.43 7.86
N LYS A 55 16.07 -8.68 7.40
CA LYS A 55 17.25 -9.38 6.83
C LYS A 55 17.84 -8.63 5.63
N ASN A 56 17.00 -7.92 4.87
CA ASN A 56 17.42 -7.15 3.71
C ASN A 56 17.63 -5.65 4.00
N GLY A 57 17.69 -5.25 5.28
CA GLY A 57 17.99 -3.89 5.70
C GLY A 57 16.93 -2.84 5.33
N ARG A 58 15.67 -3.25 5.09
CA ARG A 58 14.54 -2.36 4.79
C ARG A 58 13.78 -1.93 6.05
N MET A 59 14.00 -2.64 7.17
CA MET A 59 13.41 -2.32 8.47
C MET A 59 14.42 -2.61 9.58
N ARG A 60 14.41 -1.80 10.66
CA ARG A 60 15.30 -2.01 11.81
C ARG A 60 14.80 -3.18 12.66
N PRO A 61 15.71 -4.03 13.22
CA PRO A 61 15.37 -5.22 14.01
C PRO A 61 14.47 -4.96 15.22
N LEU A 62 14.66 -3.83 15.91
CA LEU A 62 13.90 -3.44 17.11
C LEU A 62 12.37 -3.35 16.88
N VAL A 63 11.94 -3.10 15.65
CA VAL A 63 10.53 -3.03 15.30
C VAL A 63 9.93 -4.42 15.11
N GLY A 64 10.70 -5.35 14.52
CA GLY A 64 10.23 -6.72 14.21
C GLY A 64 10.13 -7.63 15.43
N THR A 65 11.03 -7.52 16.40
CA THR A 65 11.12 -8.46 17.55
C THR A 65 9.94 -8.32 18.53
N LEU A 66 9.30 -7.15 18.59
CA LEU A 66 8.14 -6.89 19.47
C LEU A 66 6.80 -7.40 18.89
N LEU A 67 6.77 -7.92 17.67
CA LEU A 67 5.56 -8.11 16.90
C LEU A 67 5.06 -9.55 16.84
N HIS A 68 5.92 -10.54 17.13
CA HIS A 68 5.54 -11.95 17.14
C HIS A 68 4.68 -12.38 18.34
N SER A 69 4.40 -11.49 19.28
CA SER A 69 3.60 -11.80 20.45
C SER A 69 2.22 -11.18 20.38
N LEU A 70 1.16 -12.00 20.48
CA LEU A 70 -0.19 -11.61 20.89
C LEU A 70 -1.14 -11.04 19.82
N GLY A 71 -1.02 -11.41 18.55
CA GLY A 71 -1.98 -10.96 17.52
C GLY A 71 -1.96 -9.45 17.29
N ILE A 72 -0.78 -8.83 17.45
CA ILE A 72 -0.55 -7.41 17.15
C ILE A 72 -0.11 -7.29 15.70
N HIS A 73 -0.88 -6.54 14.91
CA HIS A 73 -0.55 -6.16 13.56
C HIS A 73 0.15 -4.81 13.55
N VAL A 74 1.23 -4.69 12.80
CA VAL A 74 1.87 -3.42 12.54
C VAL A 74 1.36 -2.86 11.23
N ILE A 75 1.01 -1.59 11.27
CA ILE A 75 0.69 -0.81 10.10
C ILE A 75 1.90 0.09 9.80
N ALA A 76 2.40 -0.01 8.59
CA ALA A 76 3.51 0.79 8.12
C ALA A 76 3.15 1.51 6.82
N ASP A 77 3.84 2.59 6.53
CA ASP A 77 3.72 3.36 5.30
C ASP A 77 5.08 3.60 4.64
N ALA A 78 5.04 3.99 3.37
CA ALA A 78 6.21 4.44 2.66
C ALA A 78 6.37 5.96 2.81
N THR A 79 7.56 6.39 3.23
CA THR A 79 7.90 7.81 3.25
C THR A 79 8.10 8.36 1.83
N PRO A 80 8.11 9.68 1.62
CA PRO A 80 8.43 10.28 0.32
C PRO A 80 9.81 9.89 -0.22
N GLN A 81 10.73 9.48 0.66
CA GLN A 81 12.06 8.98 0.30
C GLN A 81 12.07 7.50 -0.10
N GLY A 82 10.92 6.80 -0.01
CA GLY A 82 10.80 5.38 -0.30
C GLY A 82 11.30 4.47 0.82
N THR A 83 11.43 4.98 2.05
CA THR A 83 11.75 4.20 3.24
C THR A 83 10.49 3.80 3.99
N ILE A 84 10.60 2.81 4.88
CA ILE A 84 9.49 2.31 5.68
C ILE A 84 9.42 3.05 7.01
N HIS A 85 8.22 3.56 7.33
CA HIS A 85 7.88 4.14 8.61
C HIS A 85 6.76 3.31 9.28
N VAL A 86 6.83 3.10 10.59
CA VAL A 86 5.77 2.44 11.36
C VAL A 86 4.75 3.48 11.78
N ALA A 87 3.60 3.44 11.11
CA ALA A 87 2.52 4.40 11.32
C ALA A 87 1.59 4.04 12.48
N GLY A 88 1.50 2.73 12.82
CA GLY A 88 0.61 2.30 13.89
C GLY A 88 0.74 0.83 14.26
N LYS A 89 0.04 0.46 15.32
CA LYS A 89 -0.11 -0.91 15.79
C LYS A 89 -1.56 -1.14 16.19
N ALA A 90 -2.10 -2.32 15.87
CA ALA A 90 -3.46 -2.68 16.23
C ALA A 90 -3.53 -4.16 16.64
N ARG A 91 -4.49 -4.51 17.49
CA ARG A 91 -4.75 -5.88 17.89
C ARG A 91 -6.03 -6.38 17.23
N GLY A 92 -5.90 -7.46 16.46
CA GLY A 92 -6.99 -8.08 15.71
C GLY A 92 -7.34 -7.36 14.40
N GLU A 93 -7.99 -8.06 13.48
CA GLU A 93 -8.25 -7.62 12.10
C GLU A 93 -9.06 -6.32 12.05
N ALA A 94 -10.20 -6.24 12.74
CA ALA A 94 -11.11 -5.09 12.65
C ALA A 94 -10.40 -3.78 13.04
N ARG A 95 -9.64 -3.79 14.14
CA ARG A 95 -8.88 -2.60 14.57
C ARG A 95 -7.75 -2.27 13.60
N THR A 96 -7.12 -3.29 13.00
CA THR A 96 -6.09 -3.09 11.97
C THR A 96 -6.68 -2.38 10.76
N TYR A 97 -7.84 -2.81 10.26
CA TYR A 97 -8.49 -2.20 9.10
C TYR A 97 -8.96 -0.77 9.38
N HIS A 98 -9.52 -0.51 10.54
CA HIS A 98 -9.83 0.86 10.97
C HIS A 98 -8.60 1.75 11.08
N THR A 99 -7.47 1.23 11.58
CA THR A 99 -6.23 2.00 11.65
C THR A 99 -5.71 2.31 10.24
N ILE A 100 -5.83 1.39 9.30
CA ILE A 100 -5.46 1.61 7.89
C ILE A 100 -6.36 2.70 7.27
N THR A 101 -7.69 2.63 7.41
CA THR A 101 -8.59 3.64 6.84
C THR A 101 -8.36 5.02 7.45
N THR A 102 -8.08 5.10 8.74
CA THR A 102 -7.69 6.34 9.42
C THR A 102 -6.38 6.90 8.85
N LEU A 103 -5.34 6.07 8.74
CA LEU A 103 -4.06 6.47 8.14
C LEU A 103 -4.24 6.98 6.71
N MET A 104 -5.06 6.32 5.91
CA MET A 104 -5.37 6.74 4.54
C MET A 104 -6.03 8.13 4.52
N ARG A 105 -7.05 8.34 5.36
CA ARG A 105 -7.76 9.62 5.49
C ARG A 105 -6.84 10.76 5.92
N ASP A 106 -5.95 10.50 6.88
CA ASP A 106 -5.06 11.52 7.44
C ASP A 106 -3.89 11.86 6.50
N SER A 107 -3.52 10.94 5.61
CA SER A 107 -2.35 11.10 4.73
C SER A 107 -2.64 11.88 3.45
N LYS A 108 -3.88 11.84 2.95
CA LYS A 108 -4.33 12.59 1.76
C LYS A 108 -5.86 12.61 1.65
N ASP A 109 -6.37 13.55 0.87
CA ASP A 109 -7.77 13.49 0.42
C ASP A 109 -7.97 12.27 -0.49
N CYS A 110 -8.87 11.39 -0.08
CA CYS A 110 -9.22 10.17 -0.80
C CYS A 110 -10.43 10.32 -1.74
N ALA A 111 -11.01 11.52 -1.86
CA ALA A 111 -12.19 11.74 -2.72
C ALA A 111 -11.87 11.39 -4.18
N GLY A 112 -12.63 10.44 -4.72
CA GLY A 112 -12.47 9.98 -6.10
C GLY A 112 -11.19 9.17 -6.38
N ALA A 113 -10.38 8.86 -5.36
CA ALA A 113 -9.16 8.08 -5.54
C ALA A 113 -9.45 6.62 -5.94
N GLU A 114 -8.57 6.04 -6.72
CA GLU A 114 -8.52 4.59 -6.95
C GLU A 114 -7.59 3.97 -5.91
N VAL A 115 -7.96 2.80 -5.41
CA VAL A 115 -7.19 2.03 -4.43
C VAL A 115 -6.91 0.65 -4.98
N VAL A 116 -5.70 0.16 -4.78
CA VAL A 116 -5.34 -1.23 -5.11
C VAL A 116 -4.79 -1.91 -3.87
N ILE A 117 -5.45 -2.97 -3.42
CA ILE A 117 -4.99 -3.86 -2.35
C ILE A 117 -4.28 -5.05 -3.00
N SER A 118 -3.00 -5.22 -2.71
CA SER A 118 -2.23 -6.40 -3.09
C SER A 118 -2.13 -7.32 -1.88
N HIS A 119 -2.48 -8.61 -2.05
CA HIS A 119 -2.45 -9.61 -0.97
C HIS A 119 -1.49 -10.76 -1.26
N CYS A 120 -0.85 -11.29 -0.23
CA CYS A 120 -0.07 -12.52 -0.30
C CYS A 120 -0.81 -13.62 0.47
N GLU A 121 -1.40 -14.59 -0.26
CA GLU A 121 -2.19 -15.70 0.29
C GLU A 121 -3.28 -15.26 1.30
N ASN A 122 -3.87 -14.04 1.10
CA ASN A 122 -4.83 -13.43 2.03
C ASN A 122 -5.99 -12.74 1.31
N LEU A 123 -6.64 -13.45 0.39
CA LEU A 123 -7.78 -12.90 -0.35
C LEU A 123 -8.92 -12.48 0.60
N THR A 124 -9.23 -13.32 1.58
CA THR A 124 -10.31 -13.04 2.54
C THR A 124 -10.05 -11.75 3.33
N GLY A 125 -8.84 -11.55 3.85
CA GLY A 125 -8.47 -10.34 4.55
C GLY A 125 -8.48 -9.11 3.64
N ALA A 126 -8.05 -9.26 2.38
CA ALA A 126 -8.08 -8.18 1.41
C ALA A 126 -9.50 -7.75 1.04
N LEU A 127 -10.43 -8.70 0.89
CA LEU A 127 -11.85 -8.41 0.64
C LEU A 127 -12.52 -7.71 1.82
N LYS A 128 -12.26 -8.15 3.05
CA LYS A 128 -12.72 -7.45 4.26
C LYS A 128 -12.18 -6.02 4.33
N LEU A 129 -10.87 -5.83 4.12
CA LEU A 129 -10.26 -4.50 4.10
C LEU A 129 -10.89 -3.60 3.01
N LYS A 130 -11.20 -4.17 1.83
CA LYS A 130 -11.93 -3.46 0.77
C LYS A 130 -13.27 -2.92 1.27
N GLU A 131 -14.04 -3.73 2.01
CA GLU A 131 -15.33 -3.31 2.59
C GLU A 131 -15.15 -2.13 3.56
N TYR A 132 -14.15 -2.18 4.44
CA TYR A 132 -13.82 -1.06 5.34
C TYR A 132 -13.45 0.21 4.57
N ILE A 133 -12.60 0.11 3.54
CA ILE A 133 -12.20 1.26 2.73
C ILE A 133 -13.41 1.89 2.03
N LEU A 134 -14.29 1.08 1.43
CA LEU A 134 -15.48 1.56 0.74
C LEU A 134 -16.52 2.18 1.69
N ALA A 135 -16.59 1.71 2.95
CA ALA A 135 -17.48 2.26 3.96
C ALA A 135 -16.97 3.58 4.56
N ASP A 136 -15.66 3.69 4.76
CA ASP A 136 -15.05 4.78 5.52
C ASP A 136 -14.53 5.94 4.67
N LEU A 137 -14.25 5.71 3.38
CA LEU A 137 -13.56 6.67 2.50
C LEU A 137 -14.33 6.90 1.19
N PRO A 138 -14.38 8.14 0.69
CA PRO A 138 -15.09 8.50 -0.55
C PRO A 138 -14.28 8.14 -1.81
N VAL A 139 -13.74 6.90 -1.86
CA VAL A 139 -12.93 6.42 -2.99
C VAL A 139 -13.81 6.02 -4.17
N LYS A 140 -13.29 6.16 -5.38
CA LYS A 140 -13.97 5.78 -6.62
C LYS A 140 -14.06 4.27 -6.80
N ARG A 141 -12.96 3.55 -6.47
CA ARG A 141 -12.83 2.12 -6.72
C ARG A 141 -11.77 1.50 -5.82
N VAL A 142 -12.00 0.24 -5.42
CA VAL A 142 -11.01 -0.59 -4.73
C VAL A 142 -10.85 -1.91 -5.48
N ASP A 143 -9.67 -2.16 -6.02
CA ASP A 143 -9.30 -3.43 -6.65
C ASP A 143 -8.48 -4.29 -5.69
N VAL A 144 -8.64 -5.61 -5.80
CA VAL A 144 -7.89 -6.60 -5.04
C VAL A 144 -7.12 -7.47 -6.02
N ILE A 145 -5.80 -7.59 -5.83
CA ILE A 145 -4.92 -8.37 -6.69
C ILE A 145 -3.95 -9.22 -5.85
N PRO A 146 -3.51 -10.41 -6.35
CA PRO A 146 -2.47 -11.17 -5.67
C PRO A 146 -1.09 -10.50 -5.82
N CYS A 147 -0.28 -10.58 -4.77
CA CYS A 147 1.16 -10.29 -4.85
C CYS A 147 1.86 -11.28 -5.79
N ARG A 148 2.95 -10.84 -6.41
CA ARG A 148 3.80 -11.68 -7.27
C ARG A 148 5.27 -11.30 -7.09
N GLY A 149 6.17 -12.25 -7.43
CA GLY A 149 7.61 -12.04 -7.46
C GLY A 149 8.16 -11.41 -6.18
N LEU A 150 8.89 -10.32 -6.31
CA LEU A 150 9.55 -9.62 -5.22
C LEU A 150 8.59 -9.13 -4.14
N THR A 151 7.37 -8.73 -4.51
CA THR A 151 6.37 -8.29 -3.54
C THR A 151 5.95 -9.42 -2.61
N THR A 152 5.75 -10.64 -3.14
CA THR A 152 5.45 -11.83 -2.32
C THR A 152 6.57 -12.14 -1.33
N PHE A 153 7.83 -12.02 -1.77
CA PHE A 153 8.99 -12.25 -0.91
C PHE A 153 9.00 -11.32 0.33
N TYR A 154 8.67 -10.03 0.16
CA TYR A 154 8.64 -9.09 1.27
C TYR A 154 7.32 -9.09 2.05
N ALA A 155 6.19 -9.30 1.38
CA ALA A 155 4.87 -9.33 2.03
C ALA A 155 4.69 -10.57 2.92
N MET A 156 5.32 -11.67 2.53
CA MET A 156 5.17 -12.97 3.16
C MET A 156 3.70 -13.39 3.26
N GLU A 157 3.40 -14.51 3.86
CA GLU A 157 2.01 -14.97 4.04
C GLU A 157 1.17 -13.94 4.79
N LYS A 158 -0.08 -13.77 4.37
CA LYS A 158 -1.10 -12.85 4.91
C LYS A 158 -0.81 -11.35 4.81
N GLY A 159 0.28 -10.96 4.17
CA GLY A 159 0.56 -9.55 3.93
C GLY A 159 -0.49 -8.86 3.06
N LEU A 160 -0.83 -7.61 3.43
CA LEU A 160 -1.68 -6.70 2.66
C LEU A 160 -0.91 -5.41 2.39
N ILE A 161 -0.84 -5.01 1.11
CA ILE A 161 -0.17 -3.78 0.68
C ILE A 161 -1.15 -2.96 -0.12
N ILE A 162 -1.38 -1.73 0.29
CA ILE A 162 -2.40 -0.82 -0.23
C ILE A 162 -1.72 0.35 -0.93
N GLY A 163 -2.01 0.54 -2.22
CA GLY A 163 -1.68 1.74 -3.00
C GLY A 163 -2.91 2.61 -3.19
N TYR A 164 -2.79 3.92 -3.00
CA TYR A 164 -3.90 4.87 -3.11
C TYR A 164 -3.45 6.29 -3.44
#